data_4b4458e1a92d14b24be9c8d94a2aa3e0
#
_entry.id   4b4458e1a92d14b24be9c8d94a2aa3e0
#
_cell.length_a   1.000
_cell.length_b   1.000
_cell.length_c   1.000
_cell.angle_alpha   90.00
_cell.angle_beta   90.00
_cell.angle_gamma   90.00
#
_symmetry.space_group_name_H-M   'P 1'
#
loop_
_entity.id
_entity.type
_entity.pdbx_description
1 polymer ?
#
loop_
_entity_poly.entity_id
_entity_poly.type
_entity_poly.pdbx_seq_one_letter_code
_entity_poly.pdbx_strand_id
1 'polypeptide(L)' 'MKKCCDKPEKYIIEYKKRNDDEIKWSLCDEHFQNEEFRKNIKRIQTVNN' A
#
# COMPACT_ATOMS: atom_id res chain seq x y z
N MET A 1 -4.54 5.43 -8.01
CA MET A 1 -3.83 4.48 -7.17
C MET A 1 -2.47 4.15 -7.79
N LYS A 2 -1.42 4.16 -6.99
CA LYS A 2 -0.07 3.87 -7.48
C LYS A 2 0.32 2.43 -7.19
N LYS A 3 1.12 1.86 -8.08
CA LYS A 3 1.65 0.51 -7.90
C LYS A 3 3.12 0.57 -7.51
N CYS A 4 3.55 -0.36 -6.66
CA CYS A 4 4.95 -0.43 -6.26
C CYS A 4 5.85 -0.93 -7.39
N CYS A 5 5.33 -1.82 -8.22
CA CYS A 5 6.07 -2.43 -9.32
C CYS A 5 5.08 -3.12 -10.26
N ASP A 6 5.61 -3.83 -11.28
CA ASP A 6 4.78 -4.54 -12.26
C ASP A 6 4.28 -5.90 -11.81
N LYS A 7 4.65 -6.33 -10.60
CA LYS A 7 4.19 -7.61 -10.07
C LYS A 7 2.72 -7.53 -9.67
N PRO A 8 2.03 -8.68 -9.59
CA PRO A 8 0.64 -8.69 -9.16
C PRO A 8 0.48 -8.07 -7.78
N GLU A 9 -0.52 -7.21 -7.63
CA GLU A 9 -0.81 -6.58 -6.35
C GLU A 9 -1.42 -7.60 -5.38
N LYS A 10 -0.96 -7.52 -4.14
CA LYS A 10 -1.44 -8.38 -3.08
C LYS A 10 -2.15 -7.59 -1.99
N TYR A 11 -1.73 -6.35 -1.79
CA TYR A 11 -2.26 -5.49 -0.74
C TYR A 11 -2.55 -4.10 -1.30
N ILE A 12 -3.60 -3.49 -0.79
CA ILE A 12 -3.89 -2.09 -1.05
C ILE A 12 -3.77 -1.37 0.27
N ILE A 13 -2.91 -0.37 0.33
CA ILE A 13 -2.61 0.32 1.57
C ILE A 13 -2.99 1.79 1.45
N GLU A 14 -3.73 2.27 2.44
CA GLU A 14 -4.02 3.68 2.59
C GLU A 14 -3.06 4.26 3.61
N TYR A 15 -2.36 5.31 3.22
CA TYR A 15 -1.41 5.99 4.11
C TYR A 15 -2.01 7.26 4.67
N LYS A 16 -1.61 7.60 5.88
CA LYS A 16 -1.99 8.87 6.50
C LYS A 16 -1.24 10.02 5.85
N LYS A 17 -1.95 11.09 5.58
CA LYS A 17 -1.34 12.29 5.07
C LYS A 17 -1.85 13.51 5.86
N ARG A 18 -1.07 14.60 5.84
CA ARG A 18 -1.32 15.77 6.67
C ARG A 18 -2.58 16.56 6.32
N ASN A 19 -3.11 16.45 5.11
CA ASN A 19 -4.19 17.31 4.63
C ASN A 19 -5.41 16.55 4.17
N ASP A 20 -5.86 15.58 4.93
CA ASP A 20 -7.02 14.76 4.56
C ASP A 20 -6.94 14.10 3.19
N ASP A 21 -5.83 14.24 2.51
CA ASP A 21 -5.60 13.56 1.24
C ASP A 21 -5.20 12.13 1.50
N GLU A 22 -6.01 11.21 1.06
CA GLU A 22 -5.70 9.80 1.17
C GLU A 22 -4.80 9.38 0.04
N ILE A 23 -3.66 8.78 0.37
CA ILE A 23 -2.79 8.17 -0.62
C ILE A 23 -2.97 6.67 -0.57
N LYS A 24 -3.32 6.08 -1.70
CA LYS A 24 -3.45 4.63 -1.82
C LYS A 24 -2.37 4.06 -2.71
N TRP A 25 -1.78 2.97 -2.26
CA TRP A 25 -0.75 2.26 -3.02
C TRP A 25 -1.10 0.78 -3.08
N SER A 26 -0.83 0.17 -4.24
CA SER A 26 -0.90 -1.27 -4.40
C SER A 26 0.48 -1.84 -4.19
N LEU A 27 0.60 -2.79 -3.29
CA LEU A 27 1.87 -3.42 -2.98
C LEU A 27 1.82 -4.90 -3.30
N CYS A 28 2.93 -5.43 -3.81
CA CYS A 28 3.12 -6.86 -3.95
C CYS A 28 3.61 -7.42 -2.62
N ASP A 29 3.62 -8.74 -2.50
CA ASP A 29 4.03 -9.41 -1.28
C ASP A 29 5.44 -9.03 -0.86
N GLU A 30 6.34 -8.94 -1.81
CA GLU A 30 7.74 -8.57 -1.56
C GLU A 30 7.88 -7.16 -0.98
N HIS A 31 7.25 -6.20 -1.62
CA HIS A 31 7.35 -4.82 -1.17
C HIS A 31 6.61 -4.60 0.15
N PHE A 32 5.54 -5.36 0.38
CA PHE A 32 4.83 -5.26 1.64
C PHE A 32 5.70 -5.66 2.84
N GLN A 33 6.69 -6.51 2.63
CA GLN A 33 7.61 -6.91 3.69
C GLN A 33 8.63 -5.84 4.02
N ASN A 34 8.76 -4.83 3.17
CA ASN A 34 9.69 -3.74 3.41
C ASN A 34 9.10 -2.77 4.43
N GLU A 35 9.82 -2.51 5.50
CA GLU A 35 9.37 -1.63 6.59
C GLU A 35 9.03 -0.21 6.12
N GLU A 36 9.71 0.27 5.10
CA GLU A 36 9.45 1.60 4.55
C GLU A 36 8.01 1.74 4.07
N PHE A 37 7.46 0.67 3.49
CA PHE A 37 6.08 0.69 3.00
C PHE A 37 5.06 0.46 4.10
N ARG A 38 5.49 0.09 5.30
CA ARG A 38 4.59 -0.16 6.43
C ARG A 38 4.43 1.03 7.35
N LYS A 39 5.13 2.12 7.09
CA LYS A 39 5.06 3.31 7.95
C LYS A 39 3.85 4.17 7.61
N ASN A 40 3.26 4.74 8.64
CA ASN A 40 2.13 5.68 8.49
C ASN A 40 0.91 5.07 7.79
N ILE A 41 0.68 3.80 8.03
CA ILE A 41 -0.46 3.10 7.45
C ILE A 41 -1.73 3.46 8.21
N LYS A 42 -2.75 3.84 7.46
CA LYS A 42 -4.08 4.07 8.01
C LYS A 42 -4.96 2.82 7.88
N ARG A 43 -4.88 2.14 6.75
CA ARG A 43 -5.69 0.96 6.50
C ARG A 43 -4.99 0.02 5.51
N ILE A 44 -5.18 -1.26 5.70
CA ILE A 44 -4.65 -2.30 4.81
C ILE A 44 -5.81 -3.15 4.32
N GLN A 45 -5.86 -3.39 3.01
CA GLN A 45 -6.82 -4.32 2.41
C GLN A 45 -6.04 -5.39 1.67
N THR A 46 -6.48 -6.64 1.81
CA THR A 46 -5.90 -7.74 1.07
C THR A 46 -6.66 -7.93 -0.24
N VAL A 47 -5.93 -8.03 -1.33
CA VAL A 47 -6.53 -8.28 -2.63
C VAL A 47 -6.66 -9.78 -2.83
N ASN A 48 -7.88 -10.26 -2.94
CA ASN A 48 -8.14 -11.67 -3.19
C ASN A 48 -8.32 -11.89 -4.70
N ASN A 49 -7.42 -12.65 -5.25
CA ASN A 49 -7.53 -13.08 -6.64
C ASN A 49 -7.80 -14.56 -6.68
#